data_4b985ec6d5f6e9a29446c1df66695d58
#
_entry.id   4b985ec6d5f6e9a29446c1df66695d58
#
_cell.length_a   1.000
_cell.length_b   1.000
_cell.length_c   1.000
_cell.angle_alpha   90.00
_cell.angle_beta   90.00
_cell.angle_gamma   90.00
#
_symmetry.space_group_name_H-M   'P 1'
#
loop_
_entity.id
_entity.type
_entity.pdbx_description
1 polymer ?
#
loop_
_entity_poly.entity_id
_entity_poly.type
_entity_poly.pdbx_seq_one_letter_code
_entity_poly.pdbx_strand_id
1 'polypeptide(L)'
;MKFTKDILIIDFEGLAEPVQIGAVLLDQETLIEKDYFSTYILADLKDKIKITSGISQETLKDAPAQAEVGQMIFEKFGTDIIIGSWVANADIKNFEKIIAAAGLDFKLYNYHILDIWPAAYIYLVKHGYSGSMQSEEIFKEFGAKPRGLHNALEDCRIAADVLRKIVL
;
A
#
# COMPACT_ATOMS: atom_id res chain seq x y z
N MET A 1 1.02 -21.51 7.14
CA MET A 1 -0.35 -20.89 7.17
C MET A 1 -0.69 -20.52 5.74
N LYS A 2 -1.97 -20.52 5.35
CA LYS A 2 -2.38 -20.23 3.97
C LYS A 2 -3.54 -19.25 3.99
N PHE A 3 -3.41 -18.16 3.25
CA PHE A 3 -4.54 -17.28 2.94
C PHE A 3 -5.44 -17.93 1.87
N THR A 4 -6.66 -17.48 1.74
CA THR A 4 -7.61 -18.04 0.77
C THR A 4 -7.38 -17.56 -0.65
N LYS A 5 -6.65 -16.45 -0.81
CA LYS A 5 -6.33 -15.79 -2.07
C LYS A 5 -4.97 -15.09 -1.95
N ASP A 6 -4.37 -14.76 -3.08
CA ASP A 6 -3.22 -13.86 -3.13
C ASP A 6 -3.54 -12.50 -2.50
N ILE A 7 -2.54 -11.84 -1.96
CA ILE A 7 -2.71 -10.56 -1.25
C ILE A 7 -2.07 -9.46 -2.07
N LEU A 8 -2.84 -8.44 -2.41
CA LEU A 8 -2.32 -7.21 -3.01
C LEU A 8 -2.10 -6.16 -1.91
N ILE A 9 -0.85 -5.97 -1.51
CA ILE A 9 -0.47 -4.88 -0.61
C ILE A 9 -0.41 -3.60 -1.43
N ILE A 10 -1.13 -2.56 -1.00
CA ILE A 10 -1.15 -1.25 -1.64
C ILE A 10 -0.69 -0.16 -0.68
N ASP A 11 -0.10 0.88 -1.23
CA ASP A 11 0.28 2.11 -0.54
C ASP A 11 0.16 3.30 -1.50
N PHE A 12 -0.12 4.49 -0.95
CA PHE A 12 -0.24 5.71 -1.71
C PHE A 12 0.54 6.86 -1.11
N GLU A 13 1.26 7.59 -1.95
CA GLU A 13 1.69 8.93 -1.58
C GLU A 13 0.55 9.93 -1.88
N GLY A 14 0.26 10.77 -0.89
CA GLY A 14 -0.84 11.75 -0.96
C GLY A 14 -2.15 11.26 -0.35
N LEU A 15 -2.51 11.85 0.82
CA LEU A 15 -3.70 11.44 1.59
C LEU A 15 -5.02 11.85 0.94
N ALA A 16 -5.12 13.10 0.49
CA ALA A 16 -6.36 13.65 -0.08
C ALA A 16 -6.43 13.47 -1.59
N GLU A 17 -5.29 13.53 -2.24
CA GLU A 17 -5.10 13.38 -3.67
C GLU A 17 -3.89 12.47 -3.91
N PRO A 18 -4.10 11.24 -4.40
CA PRO A 18 -2.99 10.33 -4.61
C PRO A 18 -2.11 10.81 -5.77
N VAL A 19 -0.80 10.83 -5.55
CA VAL A 19 0.21 11.25 -6.53
C VAL A 19 1.14 10.12 -6.95
N GLN A 20 1.16 9.03 -6.19
CA GLN A 20 1.86 7.80 -6.52
C GLN A 20 1.10 6.63 -5.90
N ILE A 21 1.10 5.51 -6.58
CA ILE A 21 0.69 4.22 -6.03
C ILE A 21 1.82 3.22 -6.14
N GLY A 22 1.98 2.42 -5.10
CA GLY A 22 2.69 1.15 -5.09
C GLY A 22 1.73 0.01 -4.83
N ALA A 23 1.96 -1.13 -5.45
CA ALA A 23 1.22 -2.36 -5.21
C ALA A 23 2.15 -3.58 -5.34
N VAL A 24 2.07 -4.52 -4.41
CA VAL A 24 2.85 -5.76 -4.41
C VAL A 24 1.91 -6.94 -4.23
N LEU A 25 1.90 -7.86 -5.20
CA LEU A 25 1.11 -9.09 -5.13
C LEU A 25 1.91 -10.19 -4.45
N LEU A 26 1.40 -10.70 -3.35
CA LEU A 26 1.99 -11.79 -2.58
C LEU A 26 1.26 -13.09 -2.83
N ASP A 27 2.02 -14.17 -2.95
CA ASP A 27 1.49 -15.53 -3.00
C ASP A 27 0.77 -15.88 -1.69
N GLN A 28 -0.41 -16.48 -1.79
CA GLN A 28 -1.28 -16.79 -0.66
C GLN A 28 -0.69 -17.78 0.37
N GLU A 29 0.29 -18.58 -0.01
CA GLU A 29 0.88 -19.61 0.86
C GLU A 29 2.23 -19.19 1.43
N THR A 30 3.08 -18.64 0.58
CA THR A 30 4.48 -18.31 0.90
C THR A 30 4.69 -16.86 1.28
N LEU A 31 3.75 -15.98 0.93
CA LEU A 31 3.84 -14.52 1.02
C LEU A 31 5.05 -13.95 0.25
N ILE A 32 5.60 -14.69 -0.70
CA ILE A 32 6.64 -14.19 -1.60
C ILE A 32 6.00 -13.28 -2.65
N GLU A 33 6.69 -12.19 -3.00
CA GLU A 33 6.29 -11.27 -4.08
C GLU A 33 6.23 -12.03 -5.41
N LYS A 34 5.05 -12.06 -6.04
CA LYS A 34 4.80 -12.65 -7.37
C LYS A 34 4.87 -11.62 -8.47
N ASP A 35 4.38 -10.42 -8.18
CA ASP A 35 4.29 -9.33 -9.15
C ASP A 35 4.16 -8.00 -8.41
N TYR A 36 4.40 -6.90 -9.11
CA TYR A 36 4.26 -5.56 -8.55
C TYR A 36 3.78 -4.55 -9.60
N PHE A 37 3.33 -3.42 -9.11
CA PHE A 37 2.97 -2.26 -9.90
C PHE A 37 3.40 -0.99 -9.18
N SER A 38 3.89 0.00 -9.92
CA SER A 38 4.13 1.34 -9.39
C SER A 38 4.02 2.36 -10.49
N THR A 39 3.33 3.46 -10.22
CA THR A 39 3.26 4.59 -11.12
C THR A 39 2.96 5.87 -10.35
N TYR A 40 3.38 7.00 -10.92
CA TYR A 40 2.86 8.31 -10.51
C TYR A 40 1.43 8.47 -11.02
N ILE A 41 0.72 9.44 -10.46
CA ILE A 41 -0.67 9.75 -10.81
C ILE A 41 -0.76 11.24 -11.09
N LEU A 42 -1.35 11.62 -12.20
CA LEU A 42 -1.56 13.03 -12.55
C LEU A 42 -2.42 13.73 -11.49
N ALA A 43 -1.86 14.71 -10.83
CA ALA A 43 -2.50 15.49 -9.78
C ALA A 43 -1.78 16.82 -9.57
N ASP A 44 -2.45 17.76 -8.88
CA ASP A 44 -1.83 18.98 -8.40
C ASP A 44 -1.07 18.71 -7.09
N LEU A 45 0.24 18.85 -7.14
CA LEU A 45 1.12 18.54 -6.02
C LEU A 45 1.01 19.57 -4.89
N LYS A 46 0.76 19.11 -3.66
CA LYS A 46 0.78 19.93 -2.46
C LYS A 46 2.14 19.89 -1.78
N ASP A 47 2.57 21.03 -1.21
CA ASP A 47 3.91 21.21 -0.63
C ASP A 47 4.29 20.11 0.39
N LYS A 48 3.35 19.67 1.21
CA LYS A 48 3.62 18.63 2.21
C LYS A 48 4.08 17.31 1.58
N ILE A 49 3.47 16.91 0.47
CA ILE A 49 3.83 15.67 -0.24
C ILE A 49 5.22 15.80 -0.85
N LYS A 50 5.53 16.92 -1.43
CA LYS A 50 6.86 17.23 -1.98
C LYS A 50 7.97 17.05 -0.94
N ILE A 51 7.73 17.46 0.31
CA ILE A 51 8.71 17.35 1.39
C ILE A 51 8.92 15.89 1.79
N THR A 52 7.86 15.10 1.89
CA THR A 52 7.94 13.71 2.39
C THR A 52 8.40 12.70 1.34
N SER A 53 7.96 12.85 0.10
CA SER A 53 8.24 11.88 -0.98
C SER A 53 9.32 12.35 -1.98
N GLY A 54 9.66 13.64 -1.97
CA GLY A 54 10.54 14.22 -3.00
C GLY A 54 9.93 14.33 -4.40
N ILE A 55 8.64 13.99 -4.57
CA ILE A 55 7.93 14.08 -5.85
C ILE A 55 7.79 15.53 -6.25
N SER A 56 8.01 15.85 -7.51
CA SER A 56 7.87 17.20 -8.08
C SER A 56 6.63 17.30 -8.98
N GLN A 57 6.10 18.53 -9.17
CA GLN A 57 5.03 18.75 -10.15
C GLN A 57 5.47 18.37 -11.57
N GLU A 58 6.72 18.56 -11.89
CA GLU A 58 7.28 18.15 -13.20
C GLU A 58 7.21 16.63 -13.40
N THR A 59 7.43 15.85 -12.34
CA THR A 59 7.27 14.38 -12.35
C THR A 59 5.83 13.96 -12.64
N LEU A 60 4.85 14.71 -12.15
CA LEU A 60 3.43 14.37 -12.27
C LEU A 60 2.80 14.81 -13.59
N LYS A 61 3.42 15.72 -14.31
CA LYS A 61 2.84 16.38 -15.50
C LYS A 61 2.50 15.39 -16.61
N ASP A 62 3.33 14.37 -16.81
CA ASP A 62 3.15 13.34 -17.84
C ASP A 62 2.67 12.00 -17.24
N ALA A 63 2.25 12.00 -15.98
CA ALA A 63 1.75 10.81 -15.30
C ALA A 63 0.32 10.46 -15.80
N PRO A 64 -0.06 9.18 -15.79
CA PRO A 64 -1.42 8.77 -16.16
C PRO A 64 -2.46 9.35 -15.21
N ALA A 65 -3.66 9.61 -15.71
CA ALA A 65 -4.79 10.03 -14.92
C ALA A 65 -5.28 8.92 -13.98
N GLN A 66 -6.00 9.29 -12.92
CA GLN A 66 -6.54 8.31 -11.95
C GLN A 66 -7.35 7.20 -12.62
N ALA A 67 -8.15 7.52 -13.65
CA ALA A 67 -8.93 6.55 -14.39
C ALA A 67 -8.07 5.51 -15.12
N GLU A 68 -6.98 5.94 -15.74
CA GLU A 68 -6.05 5.06 -16.43
C GLU A 68 -5.33 4.13 -15.44
N VAL A 69 -4.90 4.68 -14.30
CA VAL A 69 -4.26 3.90 -13.22
C VAL A 69 -5.21 2.83 -12.67
N GLY A 70 -6.48 3.18 -12.44
CA GLY A 70 -7.49 2.23 -11.99
C GLY A 70 -7.71 1.09 -12.97
N GLN A 71 -7.76 1.40 -14.26
CA GLN A 71 -7.87 0.40 -15.34
C GLN A 71 -6.64 -0.51 -15.39
N MET A 72 -5.43 0.06 -15.32
CA MET A 72 -4.18 -0.71 -15.35
C MET A 72 -4.09 -1.71 -14.18
N ILE A 73 -4.51 -1.31 -12.98
CA ILE A 73 -4.52 -2.18 -11.81
C ILE A 73 -5.54 -3.30 -11.97
N PHE A 74 -6.74 -2.97 -12.42
CA PHE A 74 -7.79 -3.95 -12.66
C PHE A 74 -7.37 -4.99 -13.70
N GLU A 75 -6.79 -4.57 -14.82
CA GLU A 75 -6.30 -5.47 -15.88
C GLU A 75 -5.15 -6.35 -15.41
N LYS A 76 -4.25 -5.79 -14.57
CA LYS A 76 -3.06 -6.50 -14.12
C LYS A 76 -3.36 -7.54 -13.04
N PHE A 77 -4.17 -7.21 -12.06
CA PHE A 77 -4.36 -8.05 -10.85
C PHE A 77 -5.76 -8.67 -10.74
N GLY A 78 -6.74 -8.18 -11.51
CA GLY A 78 -8.13 -8.60 -11.38
C GLY A 78 -8.73 -8.23 -10.02
N THR A 79 -9.74 -8.98 -9.59
CA THR A 79 -10.48 -8.73 -8.33
C THR A 79 -10.48 -9.93 -7.38
N ASP A 80 -9.94 -11.07 -7.80
CA ASP A 80 -9.91 -12.30 -6.98
C ASP A 80 -8.69 -12.32 -6.03
N ILE A 81 -8.55 -11.25 -5.25
CA ILE A 81 -7.44 -10.98 -4.35
C ILE A 81 -7.96 -10.48 -2.99
N ILE A 82 -7.09 -10.52 -1.98
CA ILE A 82 -7.28 -9.79 -0.72
C ILE A 82 -6.48 -8.49 -0.82
N ILE A 83 -7.11 -7.36 -0.57
CA ILE A 83 -6.39 -6.08 -0.50
C ILE A 83 -5.85 -5.91 0.92
N GLY A 84 -4.57 -5.55 1.02
CA GLY A 84 -3.91 -5.19 2.25
C GLY A 84 -3.22 -3.84 2.16
N SER A 85 -3.03 -3.18 3.29
CA SER A 85 -2.27 -1.94 3.40
C SER A 85 -1.66 -1.85 4.79
N TRP A 86 -0.62 -1.01 4.93
CA TRP A 86 -0.04 -0.74 6.24
C TRP A 86 -1.03 -0.05 7.18
N VAL A 87 -1.70 1.02 6.71
CA VAL A 87 -2.79 1.71 7.42
C VAL A 87 -3.98 1.83 6.48
N ALA A 88 -4.83 0.83 6.46
CA ALA A 88 -5.86 0.64 5.44
C ALA A 88 -6.84 1.82 5.26
N ASN A 89 -7.16 2.56 6.31
CA ASN A 89 -8.17 3.63 6.25
C ASN A 89 -7.85 4.75 5.24
N ALA A 90 -6.56 5.06 5.00
CA ALA A 90 -6.16 6.08 4.03
C ALA A 90 -6.06 5.51 2.62
N ASP A 91 -5.35 4.39 2.48
CA ASP A 91 -5.04 3.80 1.17
C ASP A 91 -6.28 3.26 0.47
N ILE A 92 -7.20 2.65 1.22
CA ILE A 92 -8.45 2.14 0.64
C ILE A 92 -9.30 3.26 0.05
N LYS A 93 -9.36 4.44 0.69
CA LYS A 93 -10.09 5.59 0.13
C LYS A 93 -9.50 6.07 -1.19
N ASN A 94 -8.17 6.07 -1.30
CA ASN A 94 -7.50 6.41 -2.54
C ASN A 94 -7.69 5.33 -3.60
N PHE A 95 -7.66 4.05 -3.20
CA PHE A 95 -7.94 2.93 -4.09
C PHE A 95 -9.36 2.97 -4.62
N GLU A 96 -10.36 3.19 -3.76
CA GLU A 96 -11.75 3.39 -4.17
C GLU A 96 -11.91 4.53 -5.20
N LYS A 97 -11.20 5.65 -5.01
CA LYS A 97 -11.22 6.79 -5.94
C LYS A 97 -10.71 6.40 -7.33
N ILE A 98 -9.56 5.75 -7.43
CA ILE A 98 -8.98 5.38 -8.74
C ILE A 98 -9.82 4.31 -9.44
N ILE A 99 -10.38 3.35 -8.72
CA ILE A 99 -11.28 2.33 -9.26
C ILE A 99 -12.58 2.98 -9.75
N ALA A 100 -13.17 3.87 -8.97
CA ALA A 100 -14.37 4.62 -9.39
C ALA A 100 -14.10 5.55 -10.59
N ALA A 101 -12.93 6.21 -10.64
CA ALA A 101 -12.52 7.03 -11.77
C ALA A 101 -12.42 6.22 -13.07
N ALA A 102 -12.02 4.94 -12.98
CA ALA A 102 -11.99 4.00 -14.11
C ALA A 102 -13.40 3.49 -14.50
N GLY A 103 -14.46 3.94 -13.82
CA GLY A 103 -15.82 3.46 -14.08
C GLY A 103 -16.11 2.06 -13.54
N LEU A 104 -15.26 1.55 -12.65
CA LEU A 104 -15.39 0.23 -12.05
C LEU A 104 -16.03 0.33 -10.65
N ASP A 105 -16.75 -0.72 -10.25
CA ASP A 105 -17.35 -0.80 -8.92
C ASP A 105 -16.34 -1.44 -7.95
N PHE A 106 -15.95 -0.70 -6.90
CA PHE A 106 -15.08 -1.21 -5.84
C PHE A 106 -15.67 -2.46 -5.15
N LYS A 107 -16.99 -2.66 -5.17
CA LYS A 107 -17.64 -3.86 -4.64
C LYS A 107 -17.26 -5.16 -5.37
N LEU A 108 -16.61 -5.09 -6.52
CA LEU A 108 -16.00 -6.25 -7.18
C LEU A 108 -14.85 -6.85 -6.36
N TYR A 109 -14.21 -6.03 -5.51
CA TYR A 109 -13.17 -6.50 -4.58
C TYR A 109 -13.78 -7.01 -3.28
N ASN A 110 -13.00 -7.81 -2.55
CA ASN A 110 -13.42 -8.28 -1.24
C ASN A 110 -13.53 -7.10 -0.25
N TYR A 111 -14.63 -7.01 0.50
CA TYR A 111 -14.82 -5.97 1.51
C TYR A 111 -13.97 -6.18 2.77
N HIS A 112 -13.42 -7.37 2.99
CA HIS A 112 -12.47 -7.62 4.07
C HIS A 112 -11.08 -7.18 3.65
N ILE A 113 -10.61 -6.12 4.27
CA ILE A 113 -9.30 -5.52 4.04
C ILE A 113 -8.34 -5.98 5.11
N LEU A 114 -7.13 -6.32 4.73
CA LEU A 114 -6.06 -6.68 5.63
C LEU A 114 -5.34 -5.40 6.09
N ASP A 115 -5.67 -4.90 7.30
CA ASP A 115 -4.98 -3.80 7.94
C ASP A 115 -3.78 -4.34 8.73
N ILE A 116 -2.55 -4.07 8.26
CA ILE A 116 -1.34 -4.72 8.76
C ILE A 116 -0.85 -4.04 10.05
N TRP A 117 -0.98 -2.73 10.18
CA TRP A 117 -0.47 -2.00 11.35
C TRP A 117 -1.05 -2.50 12.69
N PRO A 118 -2.38 -2.68 12.85
CA PRO A 118 -2.92 -3.19 14.10
C PRO A 118 -2.42 -4.61 14.43
N ALA A 119 -2.32 -5.46 13.41
CA ALA A 119 -1.82 -6.83 13.59
C ALA A 119 -0.35 -6.83 14.04
N ALA A 120 0.48 -5.98 13.43
CA ALA A 120 1.89 -5.79 13.79
C ALA A 120 2.04 -5.29 15.23
N TYR A 121 1.27 -4.27 15.58
CA TYR A 121 1.33 -3.69 16.93
C TYR A 121 0.88 -4.71 18.00
N ILE A 122 -0.21 -5.42 17.78
CA ILE A 122 -0.68 -6.49 18.68
C ILE A 122 0.39 -7.59 18.83
N TYR A 123 1.00 -8.00 17.71
CA TYR A 123 2.10 -8.96 17.73
C TYR A 123 3.24 -8.49 18.63
N LEU A 124 3.72 -7.27 18.45
CA LEU A 124 4.81 -6.69 19.25
C LEU A 124 4.47 -6.57 20.73
N VAL A 125 3.27 -6.08 21.07
CA VAL A 125 2.79 -5.97 22.46
C VAL A 125 2.78 -7.34 23.13
N LYS A 126 2.30 -8.38 22.44
CA LYS A 126 2.33 -9.77 22.90
C LYS A 126 3.76 -10.27 23.19
N HIS A 127 4.77 -9.71 22.51
CA HIS A 127 6.19 -10.04 22.68
C HIS A 127 6.93 -9.04 23.60
N GLY A 128 6.20 -8.23 24.38
CA GLY A 128 6.76 -7.36 25.41
C GLY A 128 7.11 -5.94 24.95
N TYR A 129 6.71 -5.55 23.73
CA TYR A 129 6.90 -4.18 23.27
C TYR A 129 6.01 -3.19 24.03
N SER A 130 6.62 -2.08 24.46
CA SER A 130 5.94 -0.98 25.17
C SER A 130 6.33 0.40 24.62
N GLY A 131 6.86 0.43 23.38
CA GLY A 131 7.35 1.64 22.74
C GLY A 131 6.28 2.44 21.99
N SER A 132 6.73 3.27 21.06
CA SER A 132 5.88 4.16 20.29
C SER A 132 4.99 3.39 19.30
N MET A 133 3.79 3.91 19.05
CA MET A 133 2.86 3.42 18.02
C MET A 133 3.15 3.97 16.61
N GLN A 134 4.19 4.80 16.43
CA GLN A 134 4.52 5.37 15.13
C GLN A 134 5.04 4.32 14.17
N SER A 135 4.66 4.40 12.90
CA SER A 135 5.02 3.42 11.87
C SER A 135 6.52 3.18 11.76
N GLU A 136 7.35 4.23 11.83
CA GLU A 136 8.81 4.11 11.78
C GLU A 136 9.36 3.24 12.92
N GLU A 137 8.87 3.43 14.14
CA GLU A 137 9.32 2.63 15.29
C GLU A 137 8.84 1.18 15.18
N ILE A 138 7.60 0.97 14.71
CA ILE A 138 7.09 -0.39 14.47
C ILE A 138 7.91 -1.08 13.37
N PHE A 139 8.18 -0.43 12.24
CA PHE A 139 9.02 -0.99 11.18
C PHE A 139 10.42 -1.38 11.66
N LYS A 140 11.03 -0.53 12.48
CA LYS A 140 12.34 -0.78 13.09
C LYS A 140 12.33 -2.04 13.97
N GLU A 141 11.30 -2.25 14.77
CA GLU A 141 11.16 -3.47 15.60
C GLU A 141 11.07 -4.74 14.72
N PHE A 142 10.52 -4.62 13.53
CA PHE A 142 10.55 -5.70 12.54
C PHE A 142 11.85 -5.72 11.70
N GLY A 143 12.85 -4.92 12.04
CA GLY A 143 14.17 -4.91 11.39
C GLY A 143 14.21 -4.20 10.03
N ALA A 144 13.24 -3.37 9.73
CA ALA A 144 13.31 -2.50 8.56
C ALA A 144 14.41 -1.42 8.76
N LYS A 145 15.07 -1.06 7.67
CA LYS A 145 16.00 0.06 7.68
C LYS A 145 15.23 1.38 7.75
N PRO A 146 15.83 2.44 8.33
CA PRO A 146 15.21 3.76 8.29
C PRO A 146 14.86 4.15 6.85
N ARG A 147 13.63 4.60 6.64
CA ARG A 147 13.19 5.09 5.33
C ARG A 147 13.83 6.46 5.06
N GLY A 148 14.16 6.71 3.82
CA GLY A 148 14.54 8.05 3.36
C GLY A 148 13.30 8.86 2.95
N LEU A 149 13.25 9.27 1.68
CA LEU A 149 12.02 9.78 1.09
C LEU A 149 11.01 8.63 0.94
N HIS A 150 9.75 8.92 1.21
CA HIS A 150 8.69 7.95 1.06
C HIS A 150 8.51 7.54 -0.41
N ASN A 151 8.31 6.26 -0.62
CA ASN A 151 8.03 5.67 -1.92
C ASN A 151 7.01 4.56 -1.76
N ALA A 152 5.86 4.71 -2.38
CA ALA A 152 4.73 3.80 -2.20
C ALA A 152 5.08 2.31 -2.47
N LEU A 153 5.92 1.99 -3.47
CA LEU A 153 6.29 0.61 -3.74
C LEU A 153 7.20 0.02 -2.65
N GLU A 154 8.17 0.79 -2.18
CA GLU A 154 9.06 0.35 -1.10
C GLU A 154 8.29 0.21 0.23
N ASP A 155 7.33 1.08 0.49
CA ASP A 155 6.48 1.01 1.67
C ASP A 155 5.56 -0.23 1.62
N CYS A 156 5.05 -0.62 0.45
CA CYS A 156 4.38 -1.91 0.25
C CYS A 156 5.29 -3.10 0.60
N ARG A 157 6.54 -3.07 0.18
CA ARG A 157 7.51 -4.15 0.46
C ARG A 157 7.84 -4.26 1.94
N ILE A 158 7.99 -3.12 2.63
CA ILE A 158 8.18 -3.09 4.09
C ILE A 158 6.95 -3.69 4.79
N ALA A 159 5.75 -3.30 4.40
CA ALA A 159 4.51 -3.85 4.95
C ALA A 159 4.38 -5.37 4.69
N ALA A 160 4.78 -5.84 3.50
CA ALA A 160 4.83 -7.26 3.16
C ALA A 160 5.84 -8.04 4.03
N ASP A 161 7.02 -7.46 4.30
CA ASP A 161 8.02 -8.05 5.19
C ASP A 161 7.53 -8.18 6.63
N VAL A 162 6.83 -7.15 7.12
CA VAL A 162 6.18 -7.19 8.43
C VAL A 162 5.10 -8.28 8.46
N LEU A 163 4.23 -8.34 7.46
CA LEU A 163 3.19 -9.35 7.37
C LEU A 163 3.78 -10.77 7.41
N ARG A 164 4.85 -11.04 6.66
CA ARG A 164 5.55 -12.34 6.71
C ARG A 164 6.01 -12.70 8.11
N LYS A 165 6.62 -11.76 8.83
CA LYS A 165 7.14 -11.98 10.20
C LYS A 165 6.05 -12.18 11.25
N ILE A 166 4.84 -11.68 11.01
CA ILE A 166 3.71 -11.89 11.90
C ILE A 166 3.10 -13.28 11.68
N VAL A 167 3.10 -13.74 10.41
CA VAL A 167 2.32 -14.91 9.97
C VAL A 167 3.16 -16.18 9.92
N LEU A 168 4.43 -16.09 9.55
CA LEU A 168 5.35 -17.23 9.38
C LEU A 168 6.34 -17.35 10.53
#